data_e66bd5c49a64c05ed5c17e0670f3fdbc
#
_entry.id   e66bd5c49a64c05ed5c17e0670f3fdbc
#
_cell.length_a   1.000
_cell.length_b   1.000
_cell.length_c   1.000
_cell.angle_alpha   90.00
_cell.angle_beta   90.00
_cell.angle_gamma   90.00
#
_symmetry.space_group_name_H-M   'P 1'
#
loop_
_entity.id
_entity.type
_entity.pdbx_description
1 polymer ?
#
loop_
_entity_poly.entity_id
_entity_poly.type
_entity_poly.pdbx_seq_one_letter_code
_entity_poly.pdbx_strand_id
1 'polypeptide(L)'
;MGGAIQVYSEPGKGTQFHVYLPVEKSLSEEQVTNSKAEIQGGTEQILLVDDEEAILTMEKQMLERLGYQVTSRTSSLEALDAFRANPDKFDLVITDMTMPNMPGDKLSAELTKIRPDIPILLCTGFSETMSEEKATSLGIMGFLLKPIIMKDLAQKIRAVLDENQN
;
A
#
# COMPACT_ATOMS: atom_id res chain seq x y z
N MET A 1 -16.73 6.93 -25.08
CA MET A 1 -16.98 5.84 -24.12
C MET A 1 -18.46 5.85 -23.78
N GLY A 2 -19.16 4.74 -23.93
CA GLY A 2 -20.59 4.62 -23.66
C GLY A 2 -20.86 3.32 -22.93
N GLY A 3 -21.44 3.42 -21.75
CA GLY A 3 -21.99 2.31 -20.99
C GLY A 3 -23.35 2.73 -20.46
N ALA A 4 -24.12 1.81 -19.89
CA ALA A 4 -25.40 2.08 -19.27
C ALA A 4 -25.52 1.32 -17.94
N ILE A 5 -26.24 1.90 -17.00
CA ILE A 5 -26.64 1.24 -15.76
C ILE A 5 -28.17 1.29 -15.70
N GLN A 6 -28.80 0.14 -15.51
CA GLN A 6 -30.24 0.02 -15.27
C GLN A 6 -30.45 -0.52 -13.86
N VAL A 7 -31.41 0.03 -13.15
CA VAL A 7 -31.78 -0.38 -11.81
C VAL A 7 -33.27 -0.75 -11.80
N TYR A 8 -33.57 -1.92 -11.30
CA TYR A 8 -34.93 -2.36 -11.01
C TYR A 8 -35.05 -2.68 -9.52
N SER A 9 -36.05 -2.13 -8.86
CA SER A 9 -36.26 -2.33 -7.41
C SER A 9 -37.75 -2.49 -7.09
N GLU A 10 -38.07 -3.54 -6.33
CA GLU A 10 -39.40 -3.75 -5.75
C GLU A 10 -39.32 -3.87 -4.24
N PRO A 11 -40.16 -3.13 -3.48
CA PRO A 11 -40.24 -3.27 -2.03
C PRO A 11 -40.50 -4.72 -1.63
N GLY A 12 -39.65 -5.27 -0.74
CA GLY A 12 -39.73 -6.65 -0.25
C GLY A 12 -39.19 -7.74 -1.20
N LYS A 13 -38.80 -7.38 -2.44
CA LYS A 13 -38.20 -8.33 -3.40
C LYS A 13 -36.72 -8.06 -3.70
N GLY A 14 -36.22 -6.88 -3.31
CA GLY A 14 -34.84 -6.51 -3.52
C GLY A 14 -34.59 -5.58 -4.71
N THR A 15 -33.31 -5.37 -5.02
CA THR A 15 -32.86 -4.47 -6.09
C THR A 15 -31.89 -5.22 -7.02
N GLN A 16 -32.09 -5.05 -8.32
CA GLN A 16 -31.20 -5.55 -9.37
C GLN A 16 -30.50 -4.39 -10.07
N PHE A 17 -29.19 -4.51 -10.24
CA PHE A 17 -28.39 -3.61 -11.06
C PHE A 17 -27.89 -4.33 -12.30
N HIS A 18 -28.13 -3.76 -13.47
CA HIS A 18 -27.57 -4.21 -14.73
C HIS A 18 -26.55 -3.18 -15.20
N VAL A 19 -25.30 -3.58 -15.31
CA VAL A 19 -24.20 -2.72 -15.77
C VAL A 19 -23.80 -3.20 -17.17
N TYR A 20 -23.94 -2.33 -18.15
CA TYR A 20 -23.53 -2.58 -19.54
C TYR A 20 -22.22 -1.83 -19.78
N LEU A 21 -21.16 -2.55 -20.05
CA LEU A 21 -19.86 -1.99 -20.42
C LEU A 21 -19.67 -2.14 -21.92
N PRO A 22 -19.21 -1.11 -22.65
CA PRO A 22 -18.88 -1.27 -24.07
C PRO A 22 -17.73 -2.27 -24.20
N VAL A 23 -17.88 -3.22 -25.10
CA VAL A 23 -16.78 -4.08 -25.50
C VAL A 23 -15.88 -3.25 -26.40
N GLU A 24 -14.68 -2.92 -25.93
CA GLU A 24 -13.64 -2.40 -26.79
C GLU A 24 -13.23 -3.54 -27.73
N LYS A 25 -13.47 -3.36 -29.05
CA LYS A 25 -12.90 -4.28 -30.04
C LYS A 25 -11.39 -4.17 -29.89
N SER A 26 -10.78 -5.26 -29.46
CA SER A 26 -9.35 -5.39 -29.26
C SER A 26 -8.58 -4.62 -30.34
N LEU A 27 -7.90 -3.57 -29.95
CA LEU A 27 -6.70 -3.18 -30.65
C LEU A 27 -5.83 -4.44 -30.65
N SER A 28 -5.50 -4.88 -31.86
CA SER A 28 -4.71 -6.06 -32.18
C SER A 28 -3.70 -6.42 -31.10
N GLU A 29 -3.50 -7.71 -30.89
CA GLU A 29 -2.53 -8.38 -30.00
C GLU A 29 -1.06 -7.93 -30.14
N GLU A 30 -0.80 -6.85 -30.87
CA GLU A 30 0.54 -6.37 -31.19
C GLU A 30 1.12 -5.32 -30.22
N GLN A 31 0.43 -4.93 -29.16
CA GLN A 31 0.98 -4.01 -28.14
C GLN A 31 0.86 -4.48 -26.69
N VAL A 32 0.66 -5.76 -26.45
CA VAL A 32 1.22 -6.38 -25.26
C VAL A 32 2.71 -6.62 -25.53
N THR A 33 3.44 -5.58 -25.82
CA THR A 33 4.87 -5.63 -25.51
C THR A 33 4.93 -5.81 -24.01
N ASN A 34 5.06 -7.09 -23.63
CA ASN A 34 5.68 -7.48 -22.40
C ASN A 34 6.98 -6.65 -22.22
N SER A 35 6.89 -5.46 -21.70
CA SER A 35 7.92 -5.05 -20.79
C SER A 35 7.74 -5.97 -19.59
N LYS A 36 8.34 -7.17 -19.64
CA LYS A 36 8.91 -7.82 -18.49
C LYS A 36 10.00 -6.86 -17.98
N ALA A 37 9.61 -5.70 -17.48
CA ALA A 37 10.39 -5.07 -16.46
C ALA A 37 10.40 -6.14 -15.35
N GLU A 38 11.51 -6.79 -15.16
CA GLU A 38 11.70 -7.71 -14.05
C GLU A 38 11.26 -6.94 -12.83
N ILE A 39 10.22 -7.46 -12.16
CA ILE A 39 9.72 -6.84 -10.93
C ILE A 39 10.84 -7.08 -9.94
N GLN A 40 11.63 -6.04 -9.71
CA GLN A 40 12.78 -6.12 -8.83
C GLN A 40 12.28 -6.23 -7.39
N GLY A 41 12.64 -7.31 -6.74
CA GLY A 41 12.40 -7.54 -5.33
C GLY A 41 13.64 -7.26 -4.48
N GLY A 42 13.64 -7.76 -3.25
CA GLY A 42 14.76 -7.61 -2.32
C GLY A 42 14.71 -8.60 -1.17
N THR A 43 15.58 -8.43 -0.19
CA THR A 43 15.71 -9.30 0.99
C THR A 43 15.54 -8.53 2.30
N GLU A 44 15.21 -7.27 2.20
CA GLU A 44 15.13 -6.34 3.31
C GLU A 44 13.98 -6.69 4.27
N GLN A 45 14.08 -6.23 5.51
CA GLN A 45 13.12 -6.45 6.58
C GLN A 45 12.05 -5.36 6.56
N ILE A 46 10.81 -5.73 6.32
CA ILE A 46 9.69 -4.79 6.24
C ILE A 46 8.75 -4.97 7.44
N LEU A 47 8.44 -3.87 8.12
CA LEU A 47 7.32 -3.81 9.06
C LEU A 47 6.06 -3.36 8.31
N LEU A 48 5.07 -4.25 8.22
CA LEU A 48 3.80 -4.02 7.54
C LEU A 48 2.67 -3.84 8.57
N VAL A 49 1.88 -2.77 8.43
CA VAL A 49 0.82 -2.42 9.40
C VAL A 49 -0.47 -2.05 8.66
N ASP A 50 -1.51 -2.83 8.87
CA ASP A 50 -2.87 -2.57 8.36
C ASP A 50 -3.87 -3.26 9.30
N ASP A 51 -4.91 -2.57 9.75
CA ASP A 51 -5.89 -3.14 10.70
C ASP A 51 -6.87 -4.11 10.05
N GLU A 52 -6.96 -4.15 8.72
CA GLU A 52 -7.74 -5.12 7.97
C GLU A 52 -6.92 -6.40 7.70
N GLU A 53 -7.15 -7.45 8.50
CA GLU A 53 -6.40 -8.72 8.44
C GLU A 53 -6.34 -9.34 7.04
N ALA A 54 -7.42 -9.21 6.26
CA ALA A 54 -7.47 -9.73 4.89
C ALA A 54 -6.52 -8.96 3.95
N ILE A 55 -6.47 -7.65 4.06
CA ILE A 55 -5.56 -6.77 3.31
C ILE A 55 -4.12 -7.04 3.74
N LEU A 56 -3.86 -7.04 5.04
CA LEU A 56 -2.57 -7.32 5.63
C LEU A 56 -1.98 -8.67 5.14
N THR A 57 -2.82 -9.71 5.09
CA THR A 57 -2.42 -11.03 4.59
C THR A 57 -2.07 -11.00 3.11
N MET A 58 -2.86 -10.33 2.29
CA MET A 58 -2.63 -10.18 0.85
C MET A 58 -1.32 -9.43 0.58
N GLU A 59 -1.15 -8.27 1.22
CA GLU A 59 0.04 -7.43 1.06
C GLU A 59 1.31 -8.16 1.53
N LYS A 60 1.23 -8.86 2.67
CA LYS A 60 2.32 -9.72 3.15
C LYS A 60 2.73 -10.75 2.12
N GLN A 61 1.77 -11.46 1.52
CA GLN A 61 2.06 -12.44 0.48
C GLN A 61 2.70 -11.81 -0.77
N MET A 62 2.28 -10.59 -1.15
CA MET A 62 2.92 -9.87 -2.26
C MET A 62 4.38 -9.55 -1.95
N LEU A 63 4.68 -9.04 -0.75
CA LEU A 63 6.02 -8.70 -0.31
C LEU A 63 6.92 -9.94 -0.21
N GLU A 64 6.42 -11.02 0.37
CA GLU A 64 7.17 -12.29 0.47
C GLU A 64 7.47 -12.90 -0.91
N ARG A 65 6.56 -12.77 -1.89
CA ARG A 65 6.82 -13.17 -3.29
C ARG A 65 7.89 -12.33 -3.96
N LEU A 66 8.06 -11.09 -3.55
CA LEU A 66 9.14 -10.21 -3.99
C LEU A 66 10.47 -10.48 -3.27
N GLY A 67 10.49 -11.39 -2.28
CA GLY A 67 11.68 -11.82 -1.56
C GLY A 67 11.89 -11.14 -0.21
N TYR A 68 11.08 -10.13 0.15
CA TYR A 68 11.21 -9.41 1.40
C TYR A 68 10.85 -10.25 2.63
N GLN A 69 11.47 -9.93 3.76
CA GLN A 69 11.12 -10.52 5.05
C GLN A 69 10.12 -9.61 5.78
N VAL A 70 8.92 -10.14 6.07
CA VAL A 70 7.80 -9.32 6.55
C VAL A 70 7.43 -9.63 7.99
N THR A 71 7.48 -8.60 8.83
CA THR A 71 6.84 -8.60 10.15
C THR A 71 5.54 -7.80 10.04
N SER A 72 4.39 -8.47 10.21
CA SER A 72 3.07 -7.83 10.07
C SER A 72 2.40 -7.59 11.42
N ARG A 73 1.65 -6.49 11.54
CA ARG A 73 0.83 -6.14 12.72
C ARG A 73 -0.51 -5.57 12.28
N THR A 74 -1.56 -5.95 12.99
CA THR A 74 -2.92 -5.41 12.79
C THR A 74 -3.21 -4.18 13.65
N SER A 75 -2.25 -3.74 14.45
CA SER A 75 -2.38 -2.60 15.36
C SER A 75 -1.15 -1.70 15.30
N SER A 76 -1.38 -0.40 15.17
CA SER A 76 -0.33 0.62 15.21
C SER A 76 0.43 0.59 16.54
N LEU A 77 -0.25 0.29 17.64
CA LEU A 77 0.39 0.21 18.96
C LEU A 77 1.33 -0.99 19.06
N GLU A 78 0.90 -2.16 18.57
CA GLU A 78 1.77 -3.34 18.51
C GLU A 78 2.95 -3.16 17.55
N ALA A 79 2.72 -2.45 16.44
CA ALA A 79 3.78 -2.10 15.50
C ALA A 79 4.82 -1.19 16.15
N LEU A 80 4.37 -0.18 16.88
CA LEU A 80 5.24 0.74 17.60
C LEU A 80 6.06 0.02 18.68
N ASP A 81 5.44 -0.90 19.43
CA ASP A 81 6.14 -1.69 20.45
C ASP A 81 7.16 -2.64 19.81
N ALA A 82 6.82 -3.29 18.70
CA ALA A 82 7.75 -4.14 17.95
C ALA A 82 8.95 -3.34 17.42
N PHE A 83 8.71 -2.11 16.94
CA PHE A 83 9.76 -1.22 16.46
C PHE A 83 10.65 -0.72 17.59
N ARG A 84 10.08 -0.33 18.73
CA ARG A 84 10.83 0.09 19.93
C ARG A 84 11.76 -0.99 20.46
N ALA A 85 11.31 -2.25 20.41
CA ALA A 85 12.10 -3.38 20.88
C ALA A 85 13.38 -3.60 20.05
N ASN A 86 13.32 -3.36 18.73
CA ASN A 86 14.43 -3.54 17.80
C ASN A 86 14.33 -2.55 16.64
N PRO A 87 14.70 -1.27 16.81
CA PRO A 87 14.55 -0.26 15.76
C PRO A 87 15.40 -0.56 14.50
N ASP A 88 16.58 -1.14 14.70
CA ASP A 88 17.54 -1.44 13.62
C ASP A 88 17.19 -2.71 12.83
N LYS A 89 16.15 -3.43 13.26
CA LYS A 89 15.69 -4.64 12.56
C LYS A 89 15.05 -4.32 11.23
N PHE A 90 14.39 -3.18 11.10
CA PHE A 90 13.55 -2.87 9.95
C PHE A 90 14.23 -1.91 8.99
N ASP A 91 14.21 -2.23 7.70
CA ASP A 91 14.75 -1.41 6.64
C ASP A 91 13.69 -0.48 6.04
N LEU A 92 12.41 -0.84 6.18
CA LEU A 92 11.26 -0.08 5.67
C LEU A 92 10.03 -0.34 6.54
N VAL A 93 9.20 0.69 6.69
CA VAL A 93 7.84 0.56 7.24
C VAL A 93 6.81 0.85 6.15
N ILE A 94 5.81 -0.02 6.03
CA ILE A 94 4.62 0.21 5.19
C ILE A 94 3.41 0.21 6.13
N THR A 95 2.65 1.29 6.15
CA THR A 95 1.52 1.43 7.08
C THR A 95 0.29 2.00 6.37
N ASP A 96 -0.88 1.50 6.74
CA ASP A 96 -2.13 2.13 6.32
C ASP A 96 -2.30 3.52 6.98
N MET A 97 -2.96 4.44 6.26
CA MET A 97 -3.26 5.79 6.76
C MET A 97 -4.34 5.73 7.85
N THR A 98 -5.42 5.00 7.59
CA THR A 98 -6.63 5.05 8.39
C THR A 98 -6.76 3.84 9.29
N MET A 99 -6.18 3.89 10.47
CA MET A 99 -6.26 2.83 11.47
C MET A 99 -6.90 3.31 12.77
N PRO A 100 -7.60 2.41 13.51
CA PRO A 100 -8.12 2.73 14.84
C PRO A 100 -7.00 3.10 15.82
N ASN A 101 -7.31 3.91 16.81
CA ASN A 101 -6.45 4.38 17.90
C ASN A 101 -5.31 5.29 17.46
N MET A 102 -4.52 4.88 16.48
CA MET A 102 -3.38 5.66 15.97
C MET A 102 -3.31 5.53 14.44
N PRO A 103 -3.67 6.59 13.67
CA PRO A 103 -3.51 6.63 12.23
C PRO A 103 -2.05 6.54 11.78
N GLY A 104 -1.82 6.12 10.53
CA GLY A 104 -0.47 5.90 9.99
C GLY A 104 0.42 7.13 10.02
N ASP A 105 -0.10 8.34 9.86
CA ASP A 105 0.67 9.58 9.97
C ASP A 105 1.20 9.81 11.40
N LYS A 106 0.40 9.49 12.42
CA LYS A 106 0.84 9.56 13.82
C LYS A 106 1.82 8.45 14.17
N LEU A 107 1.60 7.24 13.67
CA LEU A 107 2.55 6.15 13.82
C LEU A 107 3.90 6.54 13.21
N SER A 108 3.91 7.09 12.00
CA SER A 108 5.12 7.57 11.33
C SER A 108 5.88 8.60 12.18
N ALA A 109 5.17 9.57 12.77
CA ALA A 109 5.76 10.55 13.67
C ALA A 109 6.42 9.91 14.92
N GLU A 110 5.83 8.87 15.48
CA GLU A 110 6.41 8.16 16.64
C GLU A 110 7.62 7.30 16.23
N LEU A 111 7.57 6.66 15.07
CA LEU A 111 8.70 5.86 14.56
C LEU A 111 9.92 6.73 14.24
N THR A 112 9.72 7.88 13.60
CA THR A 112 10.80 8.82 13.27
C THR A 112 11.43 9.50 14.50
N LYS A 113 10.72 9.60 15.62
CA LYS A 113 11.34 10.01 16.90
C LYS A 113 12.33 8.98 17.43
N ILE A 114 12.09 7.69 17.16
CA ILE A 114 12.95 6.59 17.62
C ILE A 114 14.13 6.43 16.66
N ARG A 115 13.86 6.41 15.34
CA ARG A 115 14.86 6.31 14.29
C ARG A 115 14.53 7.29 13.16
N PRO A 116 15.19 8.45 13.10
CA PRO A 116 14.87 9.53 12.17
C PRO A 116 15.05 9.19 10.68
N ASP A 117 15.90 8.21 10.39
CA ASP A 117 16.25 7.75 9.04
C ASP A 117 15.43 6.55 8.54
N ILE A 118 14.44 6.07 9.32
CA ILE A 118 13.60 4.96 8.87
C ILE A 118 12.71 5.40 7.70
N PRO A 119 12.83 4.77 6.52
CA PRO A 119 11.94 5.09 5.42
C PRO A 119 10.53 4.55 5.68
N ILE A 120 9.51 5.34 5.34
CA ILE A 120 8.12 5.00 5.56
C ILE A 120 7.33 5.20 4.27
N LEU A 121 6.58 4.17 3.86
CA LEU A 121 5.55 4.23 2.82
C LEU A 121 4.17 4.20 3.46
N LEU A 122 3.31 5.11 3.04
CA LEU A 122 1.95 5.24 3.56
C LEU A 122 0.94 4.77 2.53
N CYS A 123 0.09 3.79 2.90
CA CYS A 123 -1.01 3.31 2.07
C CYS A 123 -2.22 4.23 2.27
N THR A 124 -2.80 4.74 1.18
CA THR A 124 -3.90 5.71 1.22
C THR A 124 -5.00 5.35 0.23
N GLY A 125 -6.24 5.71 0.56
CA GLY A 125 -7.37 5.71 -0.37
C GLY A 125 -7.43 6.98 -1.24
N PHE A 126 -8.30 7.00 -2.24
CA PHE A 126 -8.44 8.13 -3.19
C PHE A 126 -8.87 9.46 -2.55
N SER A 127 -9.47 9.44 -1.36
CA SER A 127 -10.00 10.63 -0.68
C SER A 127 -9.03 11.25 0.32
N GLU A 128 -7.90 10.62 0.56
CA GLU A 128 -6.95 11.04 1.58
C GLU A 128 -5.81 11.83 0.93
N THR A 129 -5.78 13.12 1.19
CA THR A 129 -4.71 14.01 0.70
C THR A 129 -3.84 14.47 1.85
N MET A 130 -2.54 14.27 1.71
CA MET A 130 -1.52 14.83 2.59
C MET A 130 -0.59 15.71 1.75
N SER A 131 -0.20 16.88 2.26
CA SER A 131 0.79 17.72 1.57
C SER A 131 2.17 17.07 1.64
N GLU A 132 2.99 17.27 0.60
CA GLU A 132 4.37 16.75 0.54
C GLU A 132 5.22 17.28 1.71
N GLU A 133 5.04 18.54 2.10
CA GLU A 133 5.74 19.14 3.25
C GLU A 133 5.43 18.39 4.55
N LYS A 134 4.14 18.06 4.78
CA LYS A 134 3.72 17.30 5.95
C LYS A 134 4.28 15.87 5.90
N ALA A 135 4.23 15.22 4.76
CA ALA A 135 4.76 13.88 4.57
C ALA A 135 6.25 13.82 4.92
N THR A 136 7.04 14.73 4.34
CA THR A 136 8.48 14.84 4.61
C THR A 136 8.79 15.07 6.08
N SER A 137 8.02 15.93 6.77
CA SER A 137 8.21 16.21 8.20
C SER A 137 7.94 14.99 9.10
N LEU A 138 7.20 14.00 8.60
CA LEU A 138 6.86 12.75 9.29
C LEU A 138 7.74 11.56 8.87
N GLY A 139 8.76 11.78 8.03
CA GLY A 139 9.61 10.72 7.50
C GLY A 139 8.93 9.85 6.45
N ILE A 140 7.78 10.29 5.90
CA ILE A 140 7.06 9.58 4.85
C ILE A 140 7.74 9.87 3.52
N MET A 141 8.32 8.85 2.91
CA MET A 141 9.07 8.95 1.65
C MET A 141 8.22 8.66 0.41
N GLY A 142 6.99 8.16 0.60
CA GLY A 142 6.09 7.93 -0.52
C GLY A 142 4.73 7.39 -0.12
N PHE A 143 3.86 7.34 -1.12
CA PHE A 143 2.49 6.88 -0.98
C PHE A 143 2.22 5.69 -1.91
N LEU A 144 1.43 4.74 -1.41
CA LEU A 144 0.85 3.63 -2.16
C LEU A 144 -0.66 3.84 -2.20
N LEU A 145 -1.24 3.91 -3.40
CA LEU A 145 -2.68 4.07 -3.58
C LEU A 145 -3.38 2.72 -3.52
N LYS A 146 -4.38 2.58 -2.69
CA LYS A 146 -5.26 1.39 -2.65
C LYS A 146 -6.25 1.42 -3.83
N PRO A 147 -6.49 0.29 -4.54
CA PRO A 147 -5.97 -1.04 -4.28
C PRO A 147 -4.50 -1.19 -4.72
N ILE A 148 -3.67 -1.75 -3.84
CA ILE A 148 -2.24 -1.92 -4.11
C ILE A 148 -2.02 -3.04 -5.11
N ILE A 149 -1.27 -2.76 -6.17
CA ILE A 149 -0.85 -3.75 -7.16
C ILE A 149 0.63 -4.06 -7.03
N MET A 150 1.00 -5.31 -7.29
CA MET A 150 2.37 -5.82 -7.05
C MET A 150 3.44 -5.01 -7.77
N LYS A 151 3.19 -4.55 -9.01
CA LYS A 151 4.14 -3.76 -9.78
C LYS A 151 4.44 -2.42 -9.11
N ASP A 152 3.40 -1.69 -8.69
CA ASP A 152 3.55 -0.38 -8.06
C ASP A 152 4.21 -0.50 -6.69
N LEU A 153 3.84 -1.54 -5.93
CA LEU A 153 4.46 -1.88 -4.65
C LEU A 153 5.97 -2.10 -4.81
N ALA A 154 6.39 -2.96 -5.73
CA ALA A 154 7.80 -3.26 -5.97
C ALA A 154 8.60 -2.03 -6.41
N GLN A 155 8.06 -1.24 -7.36
CA GLN A 155 8.71 -0.04 -7.84
C GLN A 155 8.89 1.01 -6.74
N LYS A 156 7.85 1.21 -5.92
CA LYS A 156 7.88 2.20 -4.84
C LYS A 156 8.86 1.81 -3.74
N ILE A 157 8.89 0.54 -3.37
CA ILE A 157 9.84 0.04 -2.37
C ILE A 157 11.28 0.24 -2.84
N ARG A 158 11.60 -0.16 -4.07
CA ARG A 158 12.96 0.03 -4.59
C ARG A 158 13.35 1.51 -4.67
N ALA A 159 12.48 2.37 -5.17
CA ALA A 159 12.75 3.80 -5.20
C ALA A 159 13.15 4.34 -3.82
N VAL A 160 12.38 4.01 -2.79
CA VAL A 160 12.61 4.50 -1.42
C VAL A 160 13.86 3.90 -0.78
N LEU A 161 14.10 2.59 -0.97
CA LEU A 161 15.27 1.93 -0.37
C LEU A 161 16.58 2.32 -1.07
N ASP A 162 16.56 2.49 -2.38
CA ASP A 162 17.75 2.84 -3.16
C ASP A 162 18.14 4.34 -2.95
N GLU A 163 17.15 5.22 -2.74
CA GLU A 163 17.40 6.63 -2.36
C GLU A 163 18.04 6.75 -0.97
N ASN A 164 17.68 5.89 -0.04
CA ASN A 164 18.17 5.94 1.35
C ASN A 164 19.57 5.32 1.52
N GLN A 165 20.14 4.70 0.48
CA GLN A 165 21.50 4.12 0.49
C GLN A 165 22.58 5.08 -0.06
N ASN A 166 22.20 6.25 -0.56
CA ASN A 166 23.11 7.28 -1.08
C ASN A 166 23.28 8.43 -0.08
#